data_752bb0df942816373dcbde8d36eb611e
#
_entry.id   752bb0df942816373dcbde8d36eb611e
#
_cell.length_a   1.000
_cell.length_b   1.000
_cell.length_c   1.000
_cell.angle_alpha   90.00
_cell.angle_beta   90.00
_cell.angle_gamma   90.00
#
_symmetry.space_group_name_H-M   'P 1'
#
loop_
_entity.id
_entity.type
_entity.pdbx_description
1 polymer ?
#
loop_
_entity_poly.entity_id
_entity_poly.type
_entity_poly.pdbx_seq_one_letter_code
_entity_poly.pdbx_strand_id
1 'polypeptide(L)'
;MSEEARTHLFHLWENPLDKLYRPADTGPRIRNVVMLRVLYETGMRRGELLSLKLGQFAHATGGETAQLVIERNHHDEYDTRVHQPVAKTRGRIVPITDELEEQLLEYIVSHRAEVPGVGFSDDDFIFVTHRAGREQGAPIQIATFDQALQSLKKAFPAIRHVHPHLLRHDWNYRFSSEADKKGLDPHKERELRSILMGWTENSEMALLYNMRHTQEESLELGLIVASDTKRDLPPQVETS
;
A
#
# COMPACT_ATOMS: atom_id res chain seq x y z
N MET A 1 8.51 -8.83 -0.27
CA MET A 1 7.35 -9.75 -0.11
C MET A 1 7.57 -10.96 -0.99
N SER A 2 7.12 -12.19 -0.59
CA SER A 2 7.26 -13.37 -1.45
C SER A 2 6.36 -13.27 -2.68
N GLU A 3 6.77 -13.93 -3.78
CA GLU A 3 5.99 -13.98 -5.02
C GLU A 3 4.62 -14.66 -4.81
N GLU A 4 4.60 -15.75 -4.03
CA GLU A 4 3.37 -16.44 -3.65
C GLU A 4 2.37 -15.50 -2.95
N ALA A 5 2.83 -14.68 -1.98
CA ALA A 5 1.97 -13.73 -1.30
C ALA A 5 1.45 -12.65 -2.24
N ARG A 6 2.28 -12.20 -3.20
CA ARG A 6 1.89 -11.22 -4.22
C ARG A 6 0.81 -11.76 -5.14
N THR A 7 0.99 -12.98 -5.66
CA THR A 7 0.00 -13.67 -6.49
C THR A 7 -1.35 -13.79 -5.80
N HIS A 8 -1.35 -14.15 -4.50
CA HIS A 8 -2.60 -14.25 -3.73
C HIS A 8 -3.25 -12.89 -3.45
N LEU A 9 -2.47 -11.83 -3.29
CA LEU A 9 -3.03 -10.47 -3.19
C LEU A 9 -3.71 -10.06 -4.51
N PHE A 10 -3.07 -10.30 -5.65
CA PHE A 10 -3.65 -10.01 -6.96
C PHE A 10 -4.92 -10.80 -7.20
N HIS A 11 -4.91 -12.11 -6.87
CA HIS A 11 -6.11 -12.92 -6.91
C HIS A 11 -7.25 -12.33 -6.06
N LEU A 12 -6.95 -11.83 -4.85
CA LEU A 12 -7.95 -11.21 -3.97
C LEU A 12 -8.50 -9.89 -4.54
N TRP A 13 -7.72 -9.14 -5.30
CA TRP A 13 -8.20 -7.91 -5.93
C TRP A 13 -9.15 -8.19 -7.08
N GLU A 14 -8.91 -9.25 -7.84
CA GLU A 14 -9.80 -9.71 -8.91
C GLU A 14 -11.02 -10.47 -8.36
N ASN A 15 -10.85 -11.17 -7.25
CA ASN A 15 -11.87 -12.03 -6.65
C ASN A 15 -12.04 -11.72 -5.14
N PRO A 16 -12.53 -10.53 -4.77
CA PRO A 16 -12.58 -10.09 -3.37
C PRO A 16 -13.48 -10.97 -2.48
N LEU A 17 -14.45 -11.65 -3.06
CA LEU A 17 -15.41 -12.51 -2.37
C LEU A 17 -14.99 -13.99 -2.31
N ASP A 18 -13.83 -14.35 -2.87
CA ASP A 18 -13.33 -15.72 -2.76
C ASP A 18 -13.22 -16.15 -1.29
N LYS A 19 -13.64 -17.39 -1.00
CA LYS A 19 -13.73 -17.96 0.35
C LYS A 19 -14.57 -17.13 1.35
N LEU A 20 -15.53 -16.36 0.85
CA LEU A 20 -16.52 -15.71 1.68
C LEU A 20 -17.71 -16.68 1.88
N TYR A 21 -18.04 -16.98 3.12
CA TYR A 21 -19.08 -17.96 3.46
C TYR A 21 -20.44 -17.32 3.76
N ARG A 22 -20.46 -16.04 4.15
CA ARG A 22 -21.70 -15.37 4.54
C ARG A 22 -21.94 -14.13 3.69
N PRO A 23 -23.05 -14.02 2.96
CA PRO A 23 -23.39 -12.84 2.16
C PRO A 23 -23.41 -11.53 2.97
N ALA A 24 -23.81 -11.58 4.22
CA ALA A 24 -23.81 -10.41 5.12
C ALA A 24 -22.41 -9.80 5.35
N ASP A 25 -21.34 -10.54 5.07
CA ASP A 25 -19.97 -10.08 5.21
C ASP A 25 -19.41 -9.49 3.89
N THR A 26 -20.21 -9.37 2.82
CA THR A 26 -19.77 -8.85 1.50
C THR A 26 -19.16 -7.44 1.62
N GLY A 27 -19.90 -6.48 2.15
CA GLY A 27 -19.40 -5.10 2.29
C GLY A 27 -18.12 -5.00 3.15
N PRO A 28 -18.08 -5.62 4.36
CA PRO A 28 -16.85 -5.70 5.14
C PRO A 28 -15.68 -6.35 4.39
N ARG A 29 -15.94 -7.40 3.60
CA ARG A 29 -14.89 -8.10 2.83
C ARG A 29 -14.32 -7.20 1.73
N ILE A 30 -15.16 -6.58 0.93
CA ILE A 30 -14.73 -5.65 -0.14
C ILE A 30 -13.94 -4.50 0.48
N ARG A 31 -14.44 -3.85 1.53
CA ARG A 31 -13.69 -2.83 2.28
C ARG A 31 -12.29 -3.33 2.66
N ASN A 32 -12.19 -4.52 3.22
CA ASN A 32 -10.93 -5.06 3.72
C ASN A 32 -9.93 -5.33 2.58
N VAL A 33 -10.40 -5.80 1.43
CA VAL A 33 -9.57 -6.03 0.24
C VAL A 33 -9.11 -4.70 -0.35
N VAL A 34 -10.02 -3.73 -0.51
CA VAL A 34 -9.68 -2.38 -1.01
C VAL A 34 -8.66 -1.70 -0.10
N MET A 35 -8.81 -1.76 1.23
CA MET A 35 -7.82 -1.22 2.17
C MET A 35 -6.41 -1.82 1.96
N LEU A 36 -6.31 -3.13 1.74
CA LEU A 36 -5.01 -3.78 1.47
C LEU A 36 -4.43 -3.35 0.12
N ARG A 37 -5.29 -3.20 -0.90
CA ARG A 37 -4.86 -2.74 -2.22
C ARG A 37 -4.35 -1.30 -2.17
N VAL A 38 -5.06 -0.39 -1.48
CA VAL A 38 -4.58 0.98 -1.25
C VAL A 38 -3.20 0.99 -0.60
N LEU A 39 -2.99 0.20 0.47
CA LEU A 39 -1.68 0.10 1.13
C LEU A 39 -0.58 -0.43 0.20
N TYR A 40 -0.89 -1.39 -0.65
CA TYR A 40 0.05 -1.97 -1.59
C TYR A 40 0.43 -1.00 -2.71
N GLU A 41 -0.54 -0.33 -3.32
CA GLU A 41 -0.31 0.56 -4.45
C GLU A 41 0.35 1.88 -4.04
N THR A 42 0.02 2.41 -2.87
CA THR A 42 0.48 3.74 -2.44
C THR A 42 1.64 3.71 -1.46
N GLY A 43 1.88 2.59 -0.81
CA GLY A 43 2.85 2.50 0.29
C GLY A 43 2.52 3.39 1.50
N MET A 44 1.30 3.94 1.61
CA MET A 44 0.92 4.79 2.73
C MET A 44 0.93 4.03 4.06
N ARG A 45 0.95 4.77 5.16
CA ARG A 45 0.86 4.18 6.50
C ARG A 45 -0.58 3.79 6.83
N ARG A 46 -0.75 2.76 7.67
CA ARG A 46 -2.08 2.36 8.18
C ARG A 46 -2.85 3.55 8.79
N GLY A 47 -2.18 4.43 9.54
CA GLY A 47 -2.83 5.59 10.11
C GLY A 47 -3.37 6.55 9.05
N GLU A 48 -2.62 6.78 7.98
CA GLU A 48 -3.04 7.60 6.84
C GLU A 48 -4.25 6.98 6.13
N LEU A 49 -4.21 5.67 5.84
CA LEU A 49 -5.33 4.93 5.25
C LEU A 49 -6.62 5.09 6.07
N LEU A 50 -6.53 4.88 7.39
CA LEU A 50 -7.70 4.90 8.27
C LEU A 50 -8.22 6.31 8.55
N SER A 51 -7.49 7.35 8.12
CA SER A 51 -7.89 8.75 8.22
C SER A 51 -8.38 9.33 6.88
N LEU A 52 -8.42 8.53 5.80
CA LEU A 52 -8.89 9.01 4.51
C LEU A 52 -10.37 9.38 4.55
N LYS A 53 -10.68 10.57 4.03
CA LYS A 53 -12.01 11.14 3.90
C LYS A 53 -12.48 11.16 2.44
N LEU A 54 -13.77 11.29 2.20
CA LEU A 54 -14.36 11.32 0.86
C LEU A 54 -13.77 12.45 0.00
N GLY A 55 -13.63 13.66 0.56
CA GLY A 55 -13.04 14.81 -0.14
C GLY A 55 -11.55 14.67 -0.47
N GLN A 56 -10.87 13.66 0.07
CA GLN A 56 -9.46 13.36 -0.22
C GLN A 56 -9.28 12.36 -1.37
N PHE A 57 -10.36 11.89 -1.95
CA PHE A 57 -10.35 11.04 -3.14
C PHE A 57 -10.73 11.85 -4.37
N ALA A 58 -9.72 12.20 -5.16
CA ALA A 58 -9.88 12.92 -6.42
C ALA A 58 -9.98 11.93 -7.58
N HIS A 59 -11.10 11.97 -8.29
CA HIS A 59 -11.36 11.12 -9.45
C HIS A 59 -10.52 11.53 -10.65
N ALA A 60 -10.24 10.57 -11.53
CA ALA A 60 -9.62 10.84 -12.82
C ALA A 60 -10.53 11.75 -13.66
N THR A 61 -9.99 12.88 -14.11
CA THR A 61 -10.70 13.84 -14.97
C THR A 61 -9.77 14.41 -16.01
N GLY A 62 -10.28 14.63 -17.23
CA GLY A 62 -9.54 15.37 -18.26
C GLY A 62 -8.20 14.76 -18.70
N GLY A 63 -7.98 13.48 -18.48
CA GLY A 63 -6.72 12.78 -18.77
C GLY A 63 -5.73 12.78 -17.59
N GLU A 64 -6.12 13.28 -16.43
CA GLU A 64 -5.37 13.17 -15.19
C GLU A 64 -5.69 11.84 -14.49
N THR A 65 -4.71 11.28 -13.78
CA THR A 65 -4.86 10.05 -13.00
C THR A 65 -5.61 10.32 -11.71
N ALA A 66 -6.44 9.38 -11.25
CA ALA A 66 -7.08 9.42 -9.94
C ALA A 66 -6.04 9.49 -8.81
N GLN A 67 -6.37 10.19 -7.73
CA GLN A 67 -5.41 10.53 -6.68
C GLN A 67 -6.03 10.43 -5.29
N LEU A 68 -5.19 10.11 -4.32
CA LEU A 68 -5.51 10.24 -2.89
C LEU A 68 -4.69 11.39 -2.29
N VAL A 69 -5.37 12.35 -1.66
CA VAL A 69 -4.76 13.47 -0.95
C VAL A 69 -4.55 13.06 0.51
N ILE A 70 -3.30 12.92 0.92
CA ILE A 70 -2.97 12.59 2.31
C ILE A 70 -2.66 13.88 3.05
N GLU A 71 -3.49 14.22 4.01
CA GLU A 71 -3.31 15.39 4.85
C GLU A 71 -2.64 15.02 6.18
N ARG A 72 -1.81 15.93 6.66
CA ARG A 72 -1.27 15.81 8.02
C ARG A 72 -2.35 16.23 9.00
N ASN A 73 -2.88 15.26 9.72
CA ASN A 73 -3.86 15.54 10.76
C ASN A 73 -3.39 14.98 12.10
N HIS A 74 -3.30 15.84 13.13
CA HIS A 74 -2.95 15.46 14.49
C HIS A 74 -4.16 15.49 15.43
N HIS A 75 -5.20 16.20 15.04
CA HIS A 75 -6.42 16.34 15.84
C HIS A 75 -7.57 16.67 14.88
N ASP A 76 -8.33 15.65 14.53
CA ASP A 76 -9.45 15.78 13.63
C ASP A 76 -10.74 15.93 14.45
N GLU A 77 -11.40 17.08 14.34
CA GLU A 77 -12.65 17.34 15.04
C GLU A 77 -13.82 16.46 14.59
N TYR A 78 -13.74 15.92 13.36
CA TYR A 78 -14.72 14.99 12.82
C TYR A 78 -14.43 13.53 13.16
N ASP A 79 -13.26 13.23 13.75
CA ASP A 79 -12.90 11.87 14.12
C ASP A 79 -13.35 11.54 15.54
N THR A 80 -14.41 10.76 15.63
CA THR A 80 -15.03 10.35 16.90
C THR A 80 -14.24 9.27 17.66
N ARG A 81 -13.14 8.77 17.11
CA ARG A 81 -12.33 7.72 17.75
C ARG A 81 -11.53 8.29 18.91
N VAL A 82 -11.53 7.58 20.05
CA VAL A 82 -10.73 7.96 21.23
C VAL A 82 -9.23 7.99 20.92
N HIS A 83 -8.77 7.05 20.09
CA HIS A 83 -7.38 6.98 19.61
C HIS A 83 -7.38 7.20 18.10
N GLN A 84 -7.29 8.47 17.71
CA GLN A 84 -7.25 8.84 16.31
C GLN A 84 -5.97 8.30 15.65
N PRO A 85 -6.06 7.64 14.48
CA PRO A 85 -4.90 7.29 13.70
C PRO A 85 -4.20 8.56 13.23
N VAL A 86 -2.91 8.70 13.52
CA VAL A 86 -2.17 9.94 13.23
C VAL A 86 -1.42 9.80 11.92
N ALA A 87 -1.63 10.73 10.99
CA ALA A 87 -0.77 10.94 9.84
C ALA A 87 0.45 11.79 10.25
N LYS A 88 1.57 11.11 10.59
CA LYS A 88 2.80 11.77 11.07
C LYS A 88 3.66 12.37 9.96
N THR A 89 3.32 12.13 8.70
CA THR A 89 4.06 12.61 7.52
C THR A 89 3.57 13.96 7.06
N ARG A 90 4.34 14.59 6.15
CA ARG A 90 3.87 15.76 5.42
C ARG A 90 2.67 15.38 4.54
N GLY A 91 1.74 16.31 4.35
CA GLY A 91 0.68 16.19 3.36
C GLY A 91 1.29 15.94 1.98
N ARG A 92 0.62 15.12 1.18
CA ARG A 92 1.05 14.75 -0.16
C ARG A 92 -0.09 14.20 -1.00
N ILE A 93 0.12 14.20 -2.29
CA ILE A 93 -0.78 13.56 -3.26
C ILE A 93 -0.11 12.27 -3.72
N VAL A 94 -0.87 11.18 -3.78
CA VAL A 94 -0.41 9.89 -4.31
C VAL A 94 -1.35 9.44 -5.42
N PRO A 95 -0.83 9.10 -6.61
CA PRO A 95 -1.65 8.56 -7.70
C PRO A 95 -2.11 7.15 -7.37
N ILE A 96 -3.23 6.75 -7.92
CA ILE A 96 -3.75 5.38 -7.87
C ILE A 96 -4.08 4.91 -9.29
N THR A 97 -4.13 3.59 -9.49
CA THR A 97 -4.50 2.99 -10.78
C THR A 97 -5.99 3.12 -11.04
N ASP A 98 -6.39 3.02 -12.31
CA ASP A 98 -7.80 3.06 -12.72
C ASP A 98 -8.59 1.92 -12.06
N GLU A 99 -8.00 0.72 -11.96
CA GLU A 99 -8.63 -0.42 -11.32
C GLU A 99 -8.82 -0.24 -9.80
N LEU A 100 -7.91 0.48 -9.13
CA LEU A 100 -8.10 0.82 -7.71
C LEU A 100 -9.16 1.92 -7.56
N GLU A 101 -9.20 2.89 -8.46
CA GLU A 101 -10.25 3.89 -8.51
C GLU A 101 -11.63 3.24 -8.62
N GLU A 102 -11.82 2.33 -9.58
CA GLU A 102 -13.07 1.59 -9.77
C GLU A 102 -13.48 0.82 -8.52
N GLN A 103 -12.55 0.08 -7.91
CA GLN A 103 -12.86 -0.68 -6.69
C GLN A 103 -13.17 0.21 -5.49
N LEU A 104 -12.50 1.34 -5.37
CA LEU A 104 -12.76 2.30 -4.31
C LEU A 104 -14.13 2.97 -4.49
N LEU A 105 -14.50 3.31 -5.73
CA LEU A 105 -15.81 3.82 -6.11
C LEU A 105 -16.91 2.78 -5.82
N GLU A 106 -16.71 1.55 -6.26
CA GLU A 106 -17.66 0.46 -5.99
C GLU A 106 -17.88 0.31 -4.48
N TYR A 107 -16.80 0.30 -3.70
CA TYR A 107 -16.93 0.24 -2.25
C TYR A 107 -17.73 1.42 -1.69
N ILE A 108 -17.41 2.65 -2.10
CA ILE A 108 -18.06 3.86 -1.58
C ILE A 108 -19.55 3.88 -1.93
N VAL A 109 -19.88 3.61 -3.20
CA VAL A 109 -21.26 3.77 -3.73
C VAL A 109 -22.15 2.58 -3.42
N SER A 110 -21.63 1.34 -3.52
CA SER A 110 -22.45 0.13 -3.44
C SER A 110 -22.42 -0.56 -2.07
N HIS A 111 -21.41 -0.27 -1.22
CA HIS A 111 -21.26 -0.98 0.05
C HIS A 111 -21.21 -0.05 1.26
N ARG A 112 -20.43 1.05 1.17
CA ARG A 112 -20.37 2.03 2.24
C ARG A 112 -21.70 2.78 2.38
N ALA A 113 -22.26 3.20 1.26
CA ALA A 113 -23.52 3.98 1.23
C ALA A 113 -24.71 3.25 1.86
N GLU A 114 -24.69 1.91 1.86
CA GLU A 114 -25.74 1.09 2.48
C GLU A 114 -25.59 0.94 4.00
N VAL A 115 -24.47 1.40 4.58
CA VAL A 115 -24.24 1.28 6.03
C VAL A 115 -25.04 2.36 6.77
N PRO A 116 -25.93 2.01 7.69
CA PRO A 116 -26.65 2.98 8.49
C PRO A 116 -25.70 3.91 9.27
N GLY A 117 -25.99 5.21 9.25
CA GLY A 117 -25.25 6.22 10.01
C GLY A 117 -24.03 6.79 9.31
N VAL A 118 -23.75 6.42 8.05
CA VAL A 118 -22.69 7.08 7.28
C VAL A 118 -23.12 8.44 6.78
N GLY A 119 -22.19 9.39 6.76
CA GLY A 119 -22.32 10.66 6.08
C GLY A 119 -21.79 10.63 4.65
N PHE A 120 -22.04 11.69 3.90
CA PHE A 120 -21.65 11.83 2.49
C PHE A 120 -20.95 13.17 2.20
N SER A 121 -20.51 13.88 3.24
CA SER A 121 -19.72 15.09 3.09
C SER A 121 -18.25 14.77 2.81
N ASP A 122 -17.50 15.77 2.36
CA ASP A 122 -16.06 15.65 2.14
C ASP A 122 -15.29 15.27 3.41
N ASP A 123 -15.81 15.60 4.58
CA ASP A 123 -15.23 15.29 5.90
C ASP A 123 -15.54 13.89 6.40
N ASP A 124 -16.45 13.16 5.75
CA ASP A 124 -16.81 11.81 6.15
C ASP A 124 -15.75 10.79 5.72
N PHE A 125 -15.48 9.81 6.58
CA PHE A 125 -14.43 8.81 6.35
C PHE A 125 -14.81 7.81 5.25
N ILE A 126 -13.84 7.45 4.41
CA ILE A 126 -14.03 6.42 3.38
C ILE A 126 -14.28 5.05 4.04
N PHE A 127 -13.42 4.64 4.97
CA PHE A 127 -13.50 3.30 5.56
C PHE A 127 -14.24 3.32 6.89
N VAL A 128 -15.41 2.70 6.89
CA VAL A 128 -16.35 2.71 8.01
C VAL A 128 -16.62 1.32 8.58
N THR A 129 -17.17 1.27 9.78
CA THR A 129 -17.59 0.04 10.45
C THR A 129 -18.95 -0.42 9.92
N HIS A 130 -19.00 -1.60 9.27
CA HIS A 130 -20.23 -2.18 8.71
C HIS A 130 -21.06 -2.92 9.75
N ARG A 131 -20.39 -3.49 10.77
CA ARG A 131 -21.07 -4.33 11.77
C ARG A 131 -22.11 -3.52 12.52
N ALA A 132 -23.34 -4.09 12.61
CA ALA A 132 -24.41 -3.52 13.41
C ALA A 132 -23.99 -3.35 14.88
N GLY A 133 -24.39 -2.22 15.47
CA GLY A 133 -24.07 -1.86 16.84
C GLY A 133 -23.77 -0.36 16.98
N ARG A 134 -23.28 0.04 18.15
CA ARG A 134 -23.01 1.45 18.49
C ARG A 134 -22.06 2.16 17.53
N GLU A 135 -21.08 1.43 17.00
CA GLU A 135 -20.02 1.97 16.12
C GLU A 135 -20.35 1.80 14.62
N GLN A 136 -21.58 1.36 14.27
CA GLN A 136 -21.97 1.22 12.86
C GLN A 136 -21.94 2.58 12.17
N GLY A 137 -21.35 2.65 10.98
CA GLY A 137 -21.16 3.89 10.23
C GLY A 137 -19.98 4.76 10.71
N ALA A 138 -19.46 4.52 11.92
CA ALA A 138 -18.30 5.26 12.43
C ALA A 138 -17.00 4.86 11.70
N PRO A 139 -15.96 5.73 11.71
CA PRO A 139 -14.65 5.43 11.15
C PRO A 139 -14.09 4.12 11.72
N ILE A 140 -13.50 3.30 10.86
CA ILE A 140 -12.96 2.01 11.26
C ILE A 140 -11.83 2.16 12.29
N GLN A 141 -11.90 1.40 13.39
CA GLN A 141 -10.89 1.37 14.44
C GLN A 141 -9.64 0.59 13.99
N ILE A 142 -8.48 0.91 14.54
CA ILE A 142 -7.22 0.17 14.30
C ILE A 142 -7.39 -1.32 14.62
N ALA A 143 -8.01 -1.63 15.77
CA ALA A 143 -8.26 -3.02 16.18
C ALA A 143 -9.16 -3.76 15.18
N THR A 144 -10.17 -3.09 14.62
CA THR A 144 -11.07 -3.67 13.60
C THR A 144 -10.31 -3.94 12.30
N PHE A 145 -9.42 -3.04 11.89
CA PHE A 145 -8.53 -3.28 10.74
C PHE A 145 -7.63 -4.51 10.99
N ASP A 146 -7.01 -4.60 12.16
CA ASP A 146 -6.14 -5.73 12.49
C ASP A 146 -6.91 -7.06 12.51
N GLN A 147 -8.12 -7.09 13.05
CA GLN A 147 -9.02 -8.27 13.00
C GLN A 147 -9.41 -8.64 11.56
N ALA A 148 -9.72 -7.65 10.73
CA ALA A 148 -10.03 -7.84 9.32
C ALA A 148 -8.86 -8.50 8.57
N LEU A 149 -7.64 -8.00 8.78
CA LEU A 149 -6.42 -8.56 8.21
C LEU A 149 -6.18 -10.00 8.70
N GLN A 150 -6.37 -10.28 9.99
CA GLN A 150 -6.25 -11.64 10.52
C GLN A 150 -7.28 -12.59 9.92
N SER A 151 -8.51 -12.13 9.67
CA SER A 151 -9.54 -12.93 8.98
C SER A 151 -9.12 -13.30 7.55
N LEU A 152 -8.57 -12.34 6.80
CA LEU A 152 -8.02 -12.59 5.46
C LEU A 152 -6.86 -13.59 5.49
N LYS A 153 -5.93 -13.45 6.43
CA LYS A 153 -4.79 -14.37 6.59
C LYS A 153 -5.23 -15.81 6.91
N LYS A 154 -6.30 -15.98 7.68
CA LYS A 154 -6.87 -17.31 7.96
C LYS A 154 -7.46 -17.94 6.69
N ALA A 155 -8.14 -17.15 5.88
CA ALA A 155 -8.71 -17.63 4.61
C ALA A 155 -7.62 -17.89 3.54
N PHE A 156 -6.55 -17.11 3.56
CA PHE A 156 -5.45 -17.15 2.59
C PHE A 156 -4.09 -17.27 3.30
N PRO A 157 -3.66 -18.49 3.69
CA PRO A 157 -2.41 -18.68 4.44
C PRO A 157 -1.14 -18.14 3.73
N ALA A 158 -1.14 -18.04 2.41
CA ALA A 158 -0.03 -17.47 1.65
C ALA A 158 0.28 -16.02 2.04
N ILE A 159 -0.73 -15.24 2.48
CA ILE A 159 -0.56 -13.87 2.95
C ILE A 159 -0.34 -13.75 4.47
N ARG A 160 -0.04 -14.84 5.19
CA ARG A 160 0.08 -14.84 6.67
C ARG A 160 1.08 -13.80 7.21
N HIS A 161 2.12 -13.49 6.45
CA HIS A 161 3.16 -12.54 6.83
C HIS A 161 2.88 -11.11 6.36
N VAL A 162 1.82 -10.90 5.55
CA VAL A 162 1.46 -9.57 5.05
C VAL A 162 0.98 -8.70 6.21
N HIS A 163 1.52 -7.50 6.31
CA HIS A 163 1.12 -6.46 7.24
C HIS A 163 1.44 -5.07 6.65
N PRO A 164 0.85 -3.97 7.14
CA PRO A 164 1.01 -2.66 6.52
C PRO A 164 2.47 -2.21 6.33
N HIS A 165 3.34 -2.50 7.29
CA HIS A 165 4.76 -2.19 7.14
C HIS A 165 5.45 -3.00 6.04
N LEU A 166 5.12 -4.28 5.90
CA LEU A 166 5.65 -5.11 4.81
C LEU A 166 5.22 -4.57 3.45
N LEU A 167 3.95 -4.19 3.29
CA LEU A 167 3.44 -3.59 2.05
C LEU A 167 4.17 -2.29 1.71
N ARG A 168 4.42 -1.44 2.71
CA ARG A 168 5.21 -0.22 2.53
C ARG A 168 6.67 -0.50 2.18
N HIS A 169 7.30 -1.51 2.79
CA HIS A 169 8.66 -1.93 2.42
C HIS A 169 8.71 -2.47 0.99
N ASP A 170 7.74 -3.31 0.61
CA ASP A 170 7.62 -3.83 -0.76
C ASP A 170 7.41 -2.71 -1.78
N TRP A 171 6.60 -1.71 -1.46
CA TRP A 171 6.43 -0.54 -2.31
C TRP A 171 7.75 0.21 -2.53
N ASN A 172 8.50 0.46 -1.46
CA ASN A 172 9.79 1.14 -1.56
C ASN A 172 10.82 0.33 -2.37
N TYR A 173 10.82 -1.00 -2.24
CA TYR A 173 11.65 -1.89 -3.06
C TYR A 173 11.27 -1.78 -4.54
N ARG A 174 9.98 -1.91 -4.87
CA ARG A 174 9.49 -1.75 -6.25
C ARG A 174 9.81 -0.36 -6.81
N PHE A 175 9.73 0.67 -5.98
CA PHE A 175 10.09 2.04 -6.39
C PHE A 175 11.58 2.13 -6.78
N SER A 176 12.50 1.56 -6.00
CA SER A 176 13.92 1.51 -6.37
C SER A 176 14.12 0.76 -7.69
N SER A 177 13.54 -0.43 -7.82
CA SER A 177 13.64 -1.20 -9.07
C SER A 177 13.16 -0.43 -10.30
N GLU A 178 12.10 0.36 -10.18
CA GLU A 178 11.63 1.20 -11.28
C GLU A 178 12.54 2.44 -11.51
N ALA A 179 13.11 3.00 -10.44
CA ALA A 179 14.08 4.08 -10.55
C ALA A 179 15.34 3.64 -11.32
N ASP A 180 15.85 2.43 -11.04
CA ASP A 180 17.01 1.85 -11.73
C ASP A 180 16.72 1.60 -13.21
N LYS A 181 15.55 1.00 -13.53
CA LYS A 181 15.12 0.82 -14.93
C LYS A 181 15.04 2.14 -15.70
N LYS A 182 14.72 3.24 -15.02
CA LYS A 182 14.67 4.60 -15.59
C LYS A 182 16.03 5.29 -15.58
N GLY A 183 17.07 4.70 -15.01
CA GLY A 183 18.40 5.29 -14.89
C GLY A 183 18.42 6.56 -14.03
N LEU A 184 17.57 6.62 -13.00
CA LEU A 184 17.56 7.77 -12.09
C LEU A 184 18.82 7.75 -11.22
N ASP A 185 19.44 8.92 -11.04
CA ASP A 185 20.52 9.03 -10.08
C ASP A 185 20.01 8.91 -8.63
N PRO A 186 20.85 8.44 -7.69
CA PRO A 186 20.42 8.19 -6.30
C PRO A 186 19.89 9.42 -5.56
N HIS A 187 20.31 10.62 -5.94
CA HIS A 187 19.79 11.85 -5.32
C HIS A 187 18.36 12.12 -5.79
N LYS A 188 18.11 11.99 -7.10
CA LYS A 188 16.78 12.19 -7.69
C LYS A 188 15.80 11.12 -7.22
N GLU A 189 16.23 9.86 -7.13
CA GLU A 189 15.45 8.77 -6.57
C GLU A 189 15.01 9.09 -5.14
N ARG A 190 15.93 9.52 -4.28
CA ARG A 190 15.65 9.89 -2.89
C ARG A 190 14.68 11.06 -2.78
N GLU A 191 14.82 12.08 -3.62
CA GLU A 191 13.91 13.24 -3.68
C GLU A 191 12.48 12.79 -4.00
N LEU A 192 12.30 12.09 -5.12
CA LEU A 192 10.99 11.63 -5.58
C LEU A 192 10.32 10.70 -4.56
N ARG A 193 11.10 9.77 -3.98
CA ARG A 193 10.61 8.89 -2.93
C ARG A 193 10.17 9.67 -1.69
N SER A 194 10.92 10.68 -1.28
CA SER A 194 10.58 11.50 -0.11
C SER A 194 9.27 12.24 -0.30
N ILE A 195 9.01 12.74 -1.50
CA ILE A 195 7.73 13.38 -1.86
C ILE A 195 6.58 12.37 -1.70
N LEU A 196 6.66 11.21 -2.36
CA LEU A 196 5.61 10.20 -2.34
C LEU A 196 5.39 9.56 -0.97
N MET A 197 6.43 9.48 -0.14
CA MET A 197 6.35 8.92 1.22
C MET A 197 6.03 9.98 2.29
N GLY A 198 5.99 11.27 1.93
CA GLY A 198 5.78 12.38 2.86
C GLY A 198 6.89 12.55 3.88
N TRP A 199 8.13 12.20 3.51
CA TRP A 199 9.29 12.40 4.37
C TRP A 199 9.85 13.82 4.25
N THR A 200 10.59 14.23 5.27
CA THR A 200 11.40 15.46 5.19
C THR A 200 12.63 15.20 4.31
N GLU A 201 13.19 16.25 3.70
CA GLU A 201 14.36 16.16 2.82
C GLU A 201 15.56 15.47 3.49
N ASN A 202 15.74 15.66 4.80
CA ASN A 202 16.81 15.05 5.58
C ASN A 202 16.37 13.76 6.32
N SER A 203 15.35 13.07 5.82
CA SER A 203 14.85 11.86 6.47
C SER A 203 15.86 10.71 6.34
N GLU A 204 16.31 10.18 7.47
CA GLU A 204 17.12 8.95 7.51
C GLU A 204 16.41 7.75 6.86
N MET A 205 15.08 7.75 6.84
CA MET A 205 14.30 6.68 6.21
C MET A 205 14.55 6.58 4.70
N ALA A 206 14.70 7.71 4.00
CA ALA A 206 15.00 7.71 2.58
C ALA A 206 16.39 7.10 2.31
N LEU A 207 17.39 7.45 3.14
CA LEU A 207 18.72 6.85 3.08
C LEU A 207 18.70 5.35 3.35
N LEU A 208 17.95 4.92 4.37
CA LEU A 208 17.85 3.52 4.77
C LEU A 208 17.30 2.63 3.65
N TYR A 209 16.27 3.09 2.92
CA TYR A 209 15.72 2.32 1.80
C TYR A 209 16.67 2.24 0.62
N ASN A 210 17.38 3.33 0.28
CA ASN A 210 18.40 3.29 -0.76
C ASN A 210 19.54 2.34 -0.39
N MET A 211 20.05 2.42 0.84
CA MET A 211 21.12 1.52 1.31
C MET A 211 20.73 0.05 1.25
N ARG A 212 19.52 -0.31 1.66
CA ARG A 212 19.03 -1.70 1.60
C ARG A 212 18.96 -2.19 0.16
N HIS A 213 18.42 -1.40 -0.75
CA HIS A 213 18.35 -1.76 -2.16
C HIS A 213 19.76 -1.95 -2.74
N THR A 214 20.65 -1.00 -2.54
CA THR A 214 22.05 -1.10 -2.97
C THR A 214 22.77 -2.31 -2.37
N GLN A 215 22.47 -2.67 -1.10
CA GLN A 215 23.07 -3.84 -0.47
C GLN A 215 22.55 -5.15 -1.09
N GLU A 216 21.25 -5.26 -1.39
CA GLU A 216 20.67 -6.43 -2.06
C GLU A 216 21.24 -6.62 -3.45
N GLU A 217 21.34 -5.55 -4.25
CA GLU A 217 21.99 -5.57 -5.56
C GLU A 217 23.47 -5.96 -5.49
N SER A 218 24.21 -5.43 -4.49
CA SER A 218 25.60 -5.78 -4.29
C SER A 218 25.80 -7.25 -3.98
N LEU A 219 24.90 -7.85 -3.20
CA LEU A 219 24.92 -9.29 -2.90
C LEU A 219 24.60 -10.11 -4.15
N GLU A 220 23.63 -9.71 -4.95
CA GLU A 220 23.26 -10.38 -6.19
C GLU A 220 24.41 -10.34 -7.19
N LEU A 221 24.99 -9.17 -7.44
CA LEU A 221 26.19 -9.02 -8.29
C LEU A 221 27.36 -9.84 -7.75
N GLY A 222 27.58 -9.83 -6.42
CA GLY A 222 28.61 -10.64 -5.78
C GLY A 222 28.44 -12.13 -6.02
N LEU A 223 27.19 -12.63 -6.00
CA LEU A 223 26.88 -14.02 -6.33
C LEU A 223 27.14 -14.34 -7.81
N ILE A 224 26.78 -13.44 -8.73
CA ILE A 224 27.07 -13.59 -10.16
C ILE A 224 28.58 -13.71 -10.37
N VAL A 225 29.37 -12.81 -9.79
CA VAL A 225 30.83 -12.84 -9.87
C VAL A 225 31.41 -14.11 -9.24
N ALA A 226 30.90 -14.53 -8.07
CA ALA A 226 31.35 -15.74 -7.39
C ALA A 226 30.99 -17.02 -8.16
N SER A 227 29.89 -17.04 -8.92
CA SER A 227 29.47 -18.18 -9.73
C SER A 227 30.17 -18.26 -11.09
N ASP A 228 30.85 -17.20 -11.50
CA ASP A 228 31.65 -17.19 -12.73
C ASP A 228 32.96 -17.94 -12.49
N THR A 229 32.89 -19.28 -12.60
CA THR A 229 34.03 -20.19 -12.50
C THR A 229 34.68 -20.48 -13.85
N LYS A 230 34.14 -19.97 -14.95
CA LYS A 230 34.70 -20.14 -16.30
C LYS A 230 35.70 -19.03 -16.59
N ARG A 231 36.96 -19.22 -16.16
CA ARG A 231 38.04 -18.46 -16.72
C ARG A 231 38.37 -19.06 -18.10
N ASP A 232 38.27 -18.27 -19.16
CA ASP A 232 38.88 -18.59 -20.42
C ASP A 232 40.40 -18.76 -20.18
N LEU A 233 40.87 -19.96 -20.28
CA LEU A 233 42.29 -20.21 -20.21
C LEU A 233 42.94 -19.47 -21.39
N PRO A 234 44.03 -18.72 -21.17
CA PRO A 234 44.71 -18.07 -22.27
C PRO A 234 45.15 -19.15 -23.29
N PRO A 235 45.07 -18.85 -24.61
CA PRO A 235 45.46 -19.80 -25.63
C PRO A 235 46.86 -20.35 -25.32
N GLN A 236 46.99 -21.68 -25.31
CA GLN A 236 48.29 -22.31 -25.12
C GLN A 236 49.21 -21.84 -26.25
N VAL A 237 50.29 -21.18 -25.90
CA VAL A 237 51.33 -20.87 -26.87
C VAL A 237 52.02 -22.17 -27.24
N GLU A 238 51.73 -22.69 -28.45
CA GLU A 238 52.49 -23.79 -28.98
C GLU A 238 53.96 -23.35 -29.11
N THR A 239 54.81 -23.87 -28.23
CA THR A 239 56.28 -23.78 -28.39
C THR A 239 56.72 -24.71 -29.47
N SER A 240 57.11 -24.13 -30.61
CA SER A 240 57.80 -24.82 -31.73
C SER A 240 59.21 -25.21 -31.35
#